data_bd47b3f43dbb58ce27fdde046cf232c7
#
_entry.id   bd47b3f43dbb58ce27fdde046cf232c7
#
_cell.length_a   1.000
_cell.length_b   1.000
_cell.length_c   1.000
_cell.angle_alpha   90.00
_cell.angle_beta   90.00
_cell.angle_gamma   90.00
#
_symmetry.space_group_name_H-M   'P 1'
#
loop_
_entity.id
_entity.type
_entity.pdbx_description
1 polymer ?
#
loop_
_entity_poly.entity_id
_entity_poly.type
_entity_poly.pdbx_seq_one_letter_code
_entity_poly.pdbx_strand_id
1 'polypeptide(L)'
;MAGRLKDKKSLITAAGKGIGRSTVLAFVHEGARVLATDIDQDSLDSLKKECPEIETRLLDVTNPEEIQAIAKEIGAIDVLFNCAGFVHHGTLLECEESDWEFSFDLNVRSMYRMIRAFLPAMLKTGGGSIVNMSSVASSVKGLPNRFVYGASKAAVVGLTKSVAMDFIKKGIRCNAICPGTVESPSLQQRIKAQGGNFEDVMAAFVARQPI
;
A
#
# COMPACT_ATOMS: atom_id res chain seq x y z
N MET A 1 12.27 1.28 -23.09
CA MET A 1 12.83 2.39 -22.31
C MET A 1 12.82 1.98 -20.84
N ALA A 2 13.85 1.30 -20.39
CA ALA A 2 14.09 1.03 -18.98
C ALA A 2 14.87 2.21 -18.38
N GLY A 3 14.76 2.46 -17.08
CA GLY A 3 15.55 3.46 -16.38
C GLY A 3 14.82 4.72 -15.94
N ARG A 4 13.47 4.72 -15.95
CA ARG A 4 12.68 5.85 -15.42
C ARG A 4 12.92 6.12 -13.94
N LEU A 5 13.37 5.11 -13.19
CA LEU A 5 13.69 5.20 -11.77
C LEU A 5 15.18 5.01 -11.49
N LYS A 6 16.04 5.21 -12.51
CA LYS A 6 17.48 5.04 -12.37
C LYS A 6 18.00 5.78 -11.14
N ASP A 7 18.71 5.04 -10.28
CA ASP A 7 19.32 5.51 -9.03
C ASP A 7 18.35 6.02 -7.96
N LYS A 8 17.02 5.96 -8.17
CA LYS A 8 16.03 6.36 -7.19
C LYS A 8 15.96 5.36 -6.05
N LYS A 9 16.04 5.85 -4.82
CA LYS A 9 15.87 5.08 -3.60
C LYS A 9 14.39 5.00 -3.26
N SER A 10 13.84 3.79 -3.27
CA SER A 10 12.40 3.54 -3.10
C SER A 10 12.14 2.63 -1.91
N LEU A 11 11.12 2.95 -1.10
CA LEU A 11 10.61 2.08 -0.05
C LEU A 11 9.19 1.65 -0.40
N ILE A 12 8.92 0.35 -0.32
CA ILE A 12 7.61 -0.26 -0.62
C ILE A 12 7.17 -1.10 0.57
N THR A 13 5.97 -0.81 1.11
CA THR A 13 5.38 -1.61 2.20
C THR A 13 4.47 -2.71 1.65
N ALA A 14 4.26 -3.79 2.43
CA ALA A 14 3.56 -5.00 2.01
C ALA A 14 4.11 -5.53 0.66
N ALA A 15 5.44 -5.60 0.58
CA ALA A 15 6.18 -5.88 -0.65
C ALA A 15 6.31 -7.38 -0.96
N GLY A 16 6.01 -8.25 0.00
CA GLY A 16 6.23 -9.69 -0.15
C GLY A 16 5.28 -10.39 -1.14
N LYS A 17 4.08 -9.83 -1.35
CA LYS A 17 3.03 -10.45 -2.17
C LYS A 17 2.25 -9.42 -3.02
N GLY A 18 1.49 -9.93 -4.00
CA GLY A 18 0.50 -9.16 -4.77
C GLY A 18 1.05 -7.88 -5.40
N ILE A 19 0.33 -6.77 -5.24
CA ILE A 19 0.67 -5.48 -5.86
C ILE A 19 2.03 -4.97 -5.40
N GLY A 20 2.35 -5.10 -4.10
CA GLY A 20 3.64 -4.67 -3.56
C GLY A 20 4.80 -5.40 -4.23
N ARG A 21 4.75 -6.75 -4.31
CA ARG A 21 5.76 -7.57 -4.98
C ARG A 21 5.95 -7.19 -6.45
N SER A 22 4.85 -7.09 -7.19
CA SER A 22 4.90 -6.71 -8.60
C SER A 22 5.49 -5.31 -8.80
N THR A 23 5.23 -4.40 -7.87
CA THR A 23 5.81 -3.05 -7.89
C THR A 23 7.32 -3.08 -7.62
N VAL A 24 7.79 -3.91 -6.66
CA VAL A 24 9.23 -4.10 -6.43
C VAL A 24 9.94 -4.52 -7.71
N LEU A 25 9.45 -5.58 -8.36
CA LEU A 25 10.04 -6.10 -9.60
C LEU A 25 10.03 -5.05 -10.72
N ALA A 26 8.93 -4.33 -10.88
CA ALA A 26 8.83 -3.26 -11.86
C ALA A 26 9.78 -2.09 -11.57
N PHE A 27 9.95 -1.70 -10.31
CA PHE A 27 10.84 -0.62 -9.90
C PHE A 27 12.31 -0.97 -10.13
N VAL A 28 12.69 -2.20 -9.78
CA VAL A 28 14.06 -2.72 -10.07
C VAL A 28 14.32 -2.74 -11.56
N HIS A 29 13.38 -3.23 -12.37
CA HIS A 29 13.49 -3.20 -13.83
C HIS A 29 13.70 -1.78 -14.39
N GLU A 30 13.15 -0.76 -13.73
CA GLU A 30 13.31 0.65 -14.08
C GLU A 30 14.56 1.30 -13.44
N GLY A 31 15.42 0.52 -12.78
CA GLY A 31 16.69 0.96 -12.24
C GLY A 31 16.65 1.56 -10.84
N ALA A 32 15.56 1.36 -10.09
CA ALA A 32 15.47 1.83 -8.70
C ALA A 32 16.31 0.95 -7.75
N ARG A 33 16.83 1.56 -6.69
CA ARG A 33 17.31 0.88 -5.50
C ARG A 33 16.12 0.68 -4.57
N VAL A 34 15.68 -0.56 -4.38
CA VAL A 34 14.43 -0.86 -3.68
C VAL A 34 14.68 -1.46 -2.31
N LEU A 35 14.08 -0.85 -1.29
CA LEU A 35 13.86 -1.42 0.02
C LEU A 35 12.43 -1.97 0.08
N ALA A 36 12.31 -3.28 0.11
CA ALA A 36 11.05 -4.00 0.23
C ALA A 36 10.78 -4.32 1.71
N THR A 37 9.62 -3.91 2.22
CA THR A 37 9.23 -4.20 3.60
C THR A 37 7.91 -4.95 3.67
N ASP A 38 7.81 -5.89 4.60
CA ASP A 38 6.61 -6.68 4.87
C ASP A 38 6.62 -7.14 6.33
N ILE A 39 5.47 -7.58 6.85
CA ILE A 39 5.35 -8.26 8.13
C ILE A 39 5.67 -9.76 8.02
N ASP A 40 5.69 -10.32 6.81
CA ASP A 40 5.90 -11.73 6.50
C ASP A 40 7.33 -11.96 5.99
N GLN A 41 8.20 -12.48 6.87
CA GLN A 41 9.61 -12.75 6.56
C GLN A 41 9.76 -13.78 5.42
N ASP A 42 8.95 -14.85 5.40
CA ASP A 42 9.04 -15.88 4.37
C ASP A 42 8.77 -15.32 2.97
N SER A 43 7.81 -14.39 2.89
CA SER A 43 7.50 -13.68 1.63
C SER A 43 8.61 -12.75 1.19
N LEU A 44 9.28 -12.07 2.13
CA LEU A 44 10.46 -11.25 1.85
C LEU A 44 11.63 -12.11 1.39
N ASP A 45 11.87 -13.25 2.02
CA ASP A 45 12.94 -14.17 1.64
C ASP A 45 12.71 -14.77 0.25
N SER A 46 11.45 -15.10 -0.06
CA SER A 46 11.04 -15.53 -1.40
C SER A 46 11.27 -14.43 -2.45
N LEU A 47 10.91 -13.19 -2.13
CA LEU A 47 11.13 -12.05 -3.02
C LEU A 47 12.64 -11.77 -3.22
N LYS A 48 13.44 -11.85 -2.14
CA LYS A 48 14.89 -11.66 -2.20
C LYS A 48 15.59 -12.72 -3.04
N LYS A 49 15.09 -13.98 -3.02
CA LYS A 49 15.59 -15.05 -3.92
C LYS A 49 15.28 -14.78 -5.38
N GLU A 50 14.08 -14.24 -5.68
CA GLU A 50 13.67 -13.88 -7.04
C GLU A 50 14.41 -12.64 -7.56
N CYS A 51 14.69 -11.67 -6.69
CA CYS A 51 15.30 -10.40 -7.03
C CYS A 51 16.44 -10.07 -6.03
N PRO A 52 17.65 -10.63 -6.24
CA PRO A 52 18.76 -10.53 -5.29
C PRO A 52 19.30 -9.11 -5.05
N GLU A 53 19.06 -8.18 -5.94
CA GLU A 53 19.55 -6.81 -5.86
C GLU A 53 18.77 -5.90 -4.86
N ILE A 54 17.57 -6.29 -4.43
CA ILE A 54 16.80 -5.49 -3.46
C ILE A 54 17.34 -5.61 -2.03
N GLU A 55 17.02 -4.65 -1.21
CA GLU A 55 17.11 -4.78 0.26
C GLU A 55 15.75 -5.19 0.81
N THR A 56 15.75 -5.99 1.89
CA THR A 56 14.53 -6.40 2.59
C THR A 56 14.61 -6.07 4.07
N ARG A 57 13.48 -5.67 4.67
CA ARG A 57 13.36 -5.45 6.12
C ARG A 57 11.98 -5.90 6.59
N LEU A 58 11.96 -6.64 7.68
CA LEU A 58 10.73 -6.89 8.43
C LEU A 58 10.23 -5.56 8.99
N LEU A 59 8.95 -5.26 8.81
CA LEU A 59 8.34 -4.01 9.29
C LEU A 59 6.83 -4.21 9.49
N ASP A 60 6.40 -4.03 10.72
CA ASP A 60 4.99 -3.82 11.03
C ASP A 60 4.67 -2.31 10.92
N VAL A 61 3.92 -1.94 9.90
CA VAL A 61 3.51 -0.54 9.66
C VAL A 61 2.50 -0.02 10.69
N THR A 62 1.99 -0.87 11.58
CA THR A 62 1.16 -0.45 12.72
C THR A 62 2.01 -0.11 13.94
N ASN A 63 3.28 -0.50 13.96
CA ASN A 63 4.24 -0.23 15.04
C ASN A 63 5.01 1.08 14.79
N PRO A 64 4.73 2.16 15.55
CA PRO A 64 5.37 3.45 15.33
C PRO A 64 6.87 3.45 15.66
N GLU A 65 7.32 2.61 16.60
CA GLU A 65 8.73 2.50 16.99
C GLU A 65 9.56 1.88 15.88
N GLU A 66 9.07 0.82 15.25
CA GLU A 66 9.72 0.20 14.09
C GLU A 66 9.82 1.16 12.91
N ILE A 67 8.74 1.91 12.63
CA ILE A 67 8.72 2.94 11.57
C ILE A 67 9.78 4.02 11.84
N GLN A 68 9.90 4.52 13.07
CA GLN A 68 10.90 5.53 13.42
C GLN A 68 12.33 4.98 13.32
N ALA A 69 12.54 3.74 13.76
CA ALA A 69 13.84 3.07 13.68
C ALA A 69 14.31 2.94 12.23
N ILE A 70 13.44 2.42 11.35
CA ILE A 70 13.79 2.24 9.93
C ILE A 70 13.98 3.59 9.23
N ALA A 71 13.18 4.60 9.53
CA ALA A 71 13.33 5.92 8.95
C ALA A 71 14.66 6.59 9.35
N LYS A 72 15.10 6.39 10.59
CA LYS A 72 16.40 6.87 11.08
C LYS A 72 17.56 6.13 10.43
N GLU A 73 17.47 4.79 10.26
CA GLU A 73 18.48 3.94 9.63
C GLU A 73 18.66 4.30 8.16
N ILE A 74 17.55 4.38 7.42
CA ILE A 74 17.53 4.51 5.97
C ILE A 74 17.76 5.96 5.51
N GLY A 75 17.29 6.94 6.29
CA GLY A 75 17.36 8.36 5.94
C GLY A 75 16.44 8.73 4.76
N ALA A 76 16.92 9.60 3.88
CA ALA A 76 16.12 10.08 2.76
C ALA A 76 15.87 9.00 1.70
N ILE A 77 14.66 9.01 1.17
CA ILE A 77 14.21 8.20 0.03
C ILE A 77 13.59 9.12 -1.03
N ASP A 78 13.65 8.72 -2.31
CA ASP A 78 13.02 9.44 -3.42
C ASP A 78 11.55 9.05 -3.60
N VAL A 79 11.21 7.79 -3.29
CA VAL A 79 9.86 7.24 -3.48
C VAL A 79 9.42 6.47 -2.24
N LEU A 80 8.23 6.82 -1.72
CA LEU A 80 7.52 6.04 -0.71
C LEU A 80 6.26 5.45 -1.32
N PHE A 81 6.15 4.13 -1.37
CA PHE A 81 4.92 3.45 -1.76
C PHE A 81 4.28 2.74 -0.57
N ASN A 82 3.23 3.35 -0.04
CA ASN A 82 2.40 2.81 1.01
C ASN A 82 1.37 1.84 0.41
N CYS A 83 1.71 0.55 0.36
CA CYS A 83 0.90 -0.50 -0.23
C CYS A 83 0.18 -1.37 0.83
N ALA A 84 0.61 -1.34 2.09
CA ALA A 84 -0.01 -2.10 3.17
C ALA A 84 -1.49 -1.75 3.33
N GLY A 85 -2.30 -2.76 3.61
CA GLY A 85 -3.73 -2.58 3.83
C GLY A 85 -4.49 -3.88 3.96
N PHE A 86 -5.70 -3.78 4.51
CA PHE A 86 -6.62 -4.87 4.76
C PHE A 86 -8.00 -4.56 4.19
N VAL A 87 -8.67 -5.59 3.68
CA VAL A 87 -10.03 -5.49 3.12
C VAL A 87 -11.00 -6.16 4.09
N HIS A 88 -11.64 -5.35 4.93
CA HIS A 88 -12.75 -5.83 5.75
C HIS A 88 -13.97 -6.16 4.88
N HIS A 89 -14.67 -7.23 5.24
CA HIS A 89 -15.91 -7.66 4.59
C HIS A 89 -17.06 -7.59 5.59
N GLY A 90 -18.02 -6.74 5.34
CA GLY A 90 -19.21 -6.58 6.18
C GLY A 90 -19.96 -5.29 5.88
N THR A 91 -21.24 -5.26 6.28
CA THR A 91 -22.10 -4.10 6.29
C THR A 91 -21.82 -3.22 7.51
N LEU A 92 -22.51 -2.08 7.63
CA LEU A 92 -22.45 -1.23 8.82
C LEU A 92 -22.85 -1.98 10.11
N LEU A 93 -23.89 -2.83 10.02
CA LEU A 93 -24.44 -3.53 11.18
C LEU A 93 -23.61 -4.75 11.62
N GLU A 94 -22.69 -5.20 10.77
CA GLU A 94 -21.78 -6.33 11.02
C GLU A 94 -20.36 -5.86 11.39
N CYS A 95 -20.12 -4.57 11.37
CA CYS A 95 -18.81 -3.98 11.67
C CYS A 95 -18.70 -3.68 13.16
N GLU A 96 -17.89 -4.42 13.87
CA GLU A 96 -17.58 -4.16 15.27
C GLU A 96 -16.59 -2.99 15.42
N GLU A 97 -16.53 -2.38 16.62
CA GLU A 97 -15.56 -1.31 16.91
C GLU A 97 -14.12 -1.75 16.67
N SER A 98 -13.79 -3.00 16.98
CA SER A 98 -12.47 -3.58 16.72
C SER A 98 -12.13 -3.66 15.24
N ASP A 99 -13.10 -3.95 14.35
CA ASP A 99 -12.92 -3.96 12.90
C ASP A 99 -12.65 -2.56 12.37
N TRP A 100 -13.38 -1.58 12.92
CA TRP A 100 -13.18 -0.17 12.61
C TRP A 100 -11.77 0.28 13.01
N GLU A 101 -11.38 0.08 14.26
CA GLU A 101 -10.08 0.47 14.77
C GLU A 101 -8.93 -0.18 13.99
N PHE A 102 -8.99 -1.49 13.76
CA PHE A 102 -7.98 -2.21 12.98
C PHE A 102 -7.90 -1.71 11.54
N SER A 103 -9.06 -1.52 10.88
CA SER A 103 -9.09 -1.05 9.48
C SER A 103 -8.51 0.35 9.35
N PHE A 104 -8.82 1.26 10.27
CA PHE A 104 -8.27 2.62 10.24
C PHE A 104 -6.80 2.66 10.67
N ASP A 105 -6.39 1.84 11.64
CA ASP A 105 -4.99 1.79 12.05
C ASP A 105 -4.11 1.30 10.90
N LEU A 106 -4.49 0.18 10.27
CA LEU A 106 -3.69 -0.40 9.18
C LEU A 106 -3.82 0.37 7.87
N ASN A 107 -5.04 0.78 7.44
CA ASN A 107 -5.22 1.39 6.12
C ASN A 107 -4.90 2.88 6.08
N VAL A 108 -5.01 3.60 7.21
CA VAL A 108 -4.90 5.07 7.24
C VAL A 108 -3.76 5.53 8.14
N ARG A 109 -3.78 5.13 9.43
CA ARG A 109 -2.80 5.58 10.42
C ARG A 109 -1.39 5.11 10.09
N SER A 110 -1.24 3.90 9.55
CA SER A 110 0.04 3.41 9.04
C SER A 110 0.65 4.34 7.99
N MET A 111 -0.15 4.75 7.00
CA MET A 111 0.31 5.66 5.93
C MET A 111 0.68 7.04 6.49
N TYR A 112 -0.13 7.57 7.42
CA TYR A 112 0.22 8.80 8.14
C TYR A 112 1.56 8.66 8.86
N ARG A 113 1.79 7.57 9.60
CA ARG A 113 3.03 7.31 10.34
C ARG A 113 4.24 7.19 9.40
N MET A 114 4.11 6.43 8.30
CA MET A 114 5.16 6.28 7.29
C MET A 114 5.50 7.62 6.64
N ILE A 115 4.50 8.37 6.19
CA ILE A 115 4.72 9.69 5.59
C ILE A 115 5.40 10.63 6.59
N ARG A 116 4.89 10.70 7.81
CA ARG A 116 5.46 11.57 8.85
C ARG A 116 6.92 11.24 9.17
N ALA A 117 7.30 9.97 9.13
CA ALA A 117 8.66 9.53 9.44
C ALA A 117 9.66 9.87 8.32
N PHE A 118 9.28 9.70 7.05
CA PHE A 118 10.20 9.89 5.92
C PHE A 118 10.16 11.31 5.32
N LEU A 119 9.04 12.02 5.39
CA LEU A 119 8.84 13.33 4.78
C LEU A 119 9.92 14.38 5.17
N PRO A 120 10.35 14.49 6.45
CA PRO A 120 11.38 15.48 6.81
C PRO A 120 12.71 15.25 6.09
N ALA A 121 13.13 14.01 5.90
CA ALA A 121 14.34 13.68 5.17
C ALA A 121 14.19 13.91 3.66
N MET A 122 13.03 13.55 3.08
CA MET A 122 12.71 13.83 1.67
C MET A 122 12.74 15.36 1.38
N LEU A 123 12.19 16.19 2.28
CA LEU A 123 12.21 17.65 2.13
C LEU A 123 13.64 18.22 2.15
N LYS A 124 14.52 17.68 2.99
CA LYS A 124 15.93 18.10 3.07
C LYS A 124 16.72 17.78 1.79
N THR A 125 16.32 16.76 1.03
CA THR A 125 16.98 16.35 -0.22
C THR A 125 16.31 16.93 -1.47
N GLY A 126 15.36 17.86 -1.32
CA GLY A 126 14.74 18.57 -2.45
C GLY A 126 13.41 17.99 -2.90
N GLY A 127 12.84 17.02 -2.18
CA GLY A 127 11.52 16.49 -2.47
C GLY A 127 11.49 15.00 -2.78
N GLY A 128 10.36 14.54 -3.35
CA GLY A 128 10.17 13.13 -3.68
C GLY A 128 8.73 12.81 -4.09
N SER A 129 8.45 11.52 -4.23
CA SER A 129 7.14 11.02 -4.64
C SER A 129 6.56 10.08 -3.60
N ILE A 130 5.36 10.36 -3.15
CA ILE A 130 4.59 9.50 -2.25
C ILE A 130 3.42 8.92 -3.03
N VAL A 131 3.23 7.61 -2.95
CA VAL A 131 2.10 6.92 -3.57
C VAL A 131 1.39 6.12 -2.48
N ASN A 132 0.08 6.35 -2.34
CA ASN A 132 -0.75 5.67 -1.35
C ASN A 132 -1.74 4.73 -2.03
N MET A 133 -1.82 3.49 -1.56
CA MET A 133 -2.77 2.51 -2.05
C MET A 133 -4.16 2.76 -1.46
N SER A 134 -5.04 3.36 -2.25
CA SER A 134 -6.47 3.47 -1.96
C SER A 134 -7.25 2.34 -2.64
N SER A 135 -8.45 2.60 -3.12
CA SER A 135 -9.31 1.65 -3.83
C SER A 135 -10.40 2.42 -4.59
N VAL A 136 -10.98 1.81 -5.63
CA VAL A 136 -12.27 2.29 -6.18
C VAL A 136 -13.38 2.22 -5.14
N ALA A 137 -13.34 1.23 -4.23
CA ALA A 137 -14.22 1.20 -3.03
C ALA A 137 -13.75 2.26 -2.03
N SER A 138 -14.07 3.52 -2.30
CA SER A 138 -13.66 4.69 -1.53
C SER A 138 -14.59 5.87 -1.85
N SER A 139 -14.05 7.09 -1.90
CA SER A 139 -14.76 8.27 -2.42
C SER A 139 -15.10 8.18 -3.92
N VAL A 140 -14.58 7.18 -4.63
CA VAL A 140 -14.86 6.95 -6.06
C VAL A 140 -16.17 6.19 -6.25
N LYS A 141 -16.36 5.07 -5.51
CA LYS A 141 -17.54 4.22 -5.62
C LYS A 141 -17.82 3.47 -4.33
N GLY A 142 -19.08 3.41 -3.90
CA GLY A 142 -19.54 2.48 -2.87
C GLY A 142 -19.65 1.05 -3.40
N LEU A 143 -19.25 0.06 -2.59
CA LEU A 143 -19.42 -1.36 -2.91
C LEU A 143 -20.13 -2.07 -1.75
N PRO A 144 -21.03 -3.04 -2.05
CA PRO A 144 -21.66 -3.84 -1.02
C PRO A 144 -20.64 -4.54 -0.11
N ASN A 145 -20.96 -4.67 1.17
CA ASN A 145 -20.12 -5.35 2.17
C ASN A 145 -18.67 -4.82 2.25
N ARG A 146 -18.52 -3.49 2.11
CA ARG A 146 -17.22 -2.79 2.20
C ARG A 146 -17.33 -1.53 3.05
N PHE A 147 -18.16 -1.55 4.09
CA PHE A 147 -18.46 -0.36 4.89
C PHE A 147 -17.18 0.31 5.42
N VAL A 148 -16.51 -0.29 6.40
CA VAL A 148 -15.31 0.30 7.01
C VAL A 148 -14.12 0.33 6.05
N TYR A 149 -13.99 -0.66 5.17
CA TYR A 149 -12.96 -0.64 4.14
C TYR A 149 -13.10 0.57 3.22
N GLY A 150 -14.31 0.81 2.70
CA GLY A 150 -14.59 1.97 1.84
C GLY A 150 -14.34 3.30 2.55
N ALA A 151 -14.79 3.43 3.81
CA ALA A 151 -14.54 4.60 4.64
C ALA A 151 -13.04 4.85 4.83
N SER A 152 -12.28 3.82 5.21
CA SER A 152 -10.82 3.94 5.39
C SER A 152 -10.10 4.32 4.09
N LYS A 153 -10.49 3.73 2.94
CA LYS A 153 -9.87 4.05 1.64
C LYS A 153 -10.27 5.44 1.12
N ALA A 154 -11.45 5.95 1.47
CA ALA A 154 -11.81 7.35 1.23
C ALA A 154 -10.95 8.31 2.07
N ALA A 155 -10.68 7.98 3.33
CA ALA A 155 -9.77 8.74 4.19
C ALA A 155 -8.34 8.81 3.60
N VAL A 156 -7.83 7.74 2.98
CA VAL A 156 -6.54 7.74 2.26
C VAL A 156 -6.52 8.77 1.13
N VAL A 157 -7.61 8.90 0.37
CA VAL A 157 -7.72 9.91 -0.70
C VAL A 157 -7.63 11.33 -0.12
N GLY A 158 -8.34 11.58 0.99
CA GLY A 158 -8.30 12.86 1.71
C GLY A 158 -6.90 13.18 2.22
N LEU A 159 -6.27 12.25 2.93
CA LEU A 159 -4.90 12.36 3.42
C LEU A 159 -3.92 12.67 2.28
N THR A 160 -4.04 11.96 1.16
CA THR A 160 -3.18 12.16 -0.01
C THR A 160 -3.26 13.58 -0.56
N LYS A 161 -4.49 14.10 -0.73
CA LYS A 161 -4.73 15.45 -1.21
C LYS A 161 -4.16 16.52 -0.26
N SER A 162 -4.34 16.34 1.05
CA SER A 162 -3.82 17.26 2.06
C SER A 162 -2.29 17.31 2.04
N VAL A 163 -1.62 16.16 2.06
CA VAL A 163 -0.15 16.09 1.96
C VAL A 163 0.34 16.72 0.65
N ALA A 164 -0.33 16.48 -0.47
CA ALA A 164 0.03 17.10 -1.75
C ALA A 164 -0.05 18.62 -1.68
N MET A 165 -1.15 19.18 -1.16
CA MET A 165 -1.34 20.64 -1.07
C MET A 165 -0.32 21.31 -0.15
N ASP A 166 0.00 20.68 0.99
CA ASP A 166 0.92 21.25 1.97
C ASP A 166 2.37 21.29 1.47
N PHE A 167 2.77 20.34 0.60
CA PHE A 167 4.18 20.12 0.28
C PHE A 167 4.54 20.17 -1.21
N ILE A 168 3.59 20.39 -2.13
CA ILE A 168 3.88 20.43 -3.58
C ILE A 168 4.91 21.52 -3.93
N LYS A 169 4.80 22.69 -3.31
CA LYS A 169 5.76 23.79 -3.51
C LYS A 169 7.17 23.51 -2.94
N LYS A 170 7.28 22.45 -2.14
CA LYS A 170 8.54 21.97 -1.55
C LYS A 170 9.09 20.73 -2.26
N GLY A 171 8.60 20.43 -3.47
CA GLY A 171 9.07 19.31 -4.29
C GLY A 171 8.48 17.95 -3.95
N ILE A 172 7.45 17.84 -3.08
CA ILE A 172 6.78 16.58 -2.76
C ILE A 172 5.54 16.42 -3.64
N ARG A 173 5.47 15.32 -4.37
CA ARG A 173 4.24 14.85 -5.02
C ARG A 173 3.62 13.74 -4.16
N CYS A 174 2.33 13.82 -3.93
CA CYS A 174 1.60 12.78 -3.21
C CYS A 174 0.36 12.38 -4.03
N ASN A 175 0.25 11.09 -4.38
CA ASN A 175 -0.83 10.58 -5.22
C ASN A 175 -1.42 9.31 -4.61
N ALA A 176 -2.70 9.06 -4.90
CA ALA A 176 -3.38 7.82 -4.55
C ALA A 176 -3.65 6.99 -5.82
N ILE A 177 -3.41 5.68 -5.72
CA ILE A 177 -3.88 4.71 -6.72
C ILE A 177 -5.17 4.09 -6.18
N CYS A 178 -6.20 4.04 -7.01
CA CYS A 178 -7.52 3.49 -6.67
C CYS A 178 -7.81 2.25 -7.55
N PRO A 179 -7.21 1.09 -7.29
CA PRO A 179 -7.44 -0.10 -8.08
C PRO A 179 -8.87 -0.61 -7.95
N GLY A 180 -9.35 -1.23 -9.01
CA GLY A 180 -10.51 -2.11 -8.96
C GLY A 180 -10.17 -3.48 -8.37
N THR A 181 -10.79 -4.54 -8.90
CA THR A 181 -10.45 -5.91 -8.56
C THR A 181 -9.16 -6.29 -9.30
N VAL A 182 -8.10 -6.57 -8.55
CA VAL A 182 -6.81 -7.03 -9.07
C VAL A 182 -6.63 -8.48 -8.67
N GLU A 183 -6.28 -9.32 -9.64
CA GLU A 183 -5.92 -10.71 -9.34
C GLU A 183 -4.66 -10.73 -8.47
N SER A 184 -4.79 -11.36 -7.31
CA SER A 184 -3.74 -11.40 -6.29
C SER A 184 -3.99 -12.55 -5.33
N PRO A 185 -2.97 -13.02 -4.59
CA PRO A 185 -3.16 -14.01 -3.53
C PRO A 185 -4.24 -13.61 -2.50
N SER A 186 -4.32 -12.32 -2.15
CA SER A 186 -5.36 -11.79 -1.26
C SER A 186 -6.76 -11.91 -1.85
N LEU A 187 -6.95 -11.72 -3.16
CA LEU A 187 -8.24 -11.95 -3.80
C LEU A 187 -8.64 -13.42 -3.73
N GLN A 188 -7.73 -14.33 -4.05
CA GLN A 188 -7.99 -15.77 -4.01
C GLN A 188 -8.34 -16.24 -2.60
N GLN A 189 -7.65 -15.75 -1.57
CA GLN A 189 -7.99 -16.03 -0.17
C GLN A 189 -9.40 -15.54 0.19
N ARG A 190 -9.77 -14.33 -0.23
CA ARG A 190 -11.11 -13.76 0.02
C ARG A 190 -12.21 -14.51 -0.71
N ILE A 191 -11.97 -15.00 -1.92
CA ILE A 191 -12.92 -15.84 -2.65
C ILE A 191 -13.14 -17.16 -1.90
N LYS A 192 -12.05 -17.82 -1.48
CA LYS A 192 -12.12 -19.05 -0.69
C LYS A 192 -12.86 -18.85 0.65
N ALA A 193 -12.62 -17.73 1.33
CA ALA A 193 -13.23 -17.41 2.61
C ALA A 193 -14.75 -17.14 2.51
N GLN A 194 -15.27 -16.74 1.34
CA GLN A 194 -16.72 -16.56 1.16
C GLN A 194 -17.48 -17.89 1.08
N GLY A 195 -16.78 -19.00 0.84
CA GLY A 195 -17.43 -20.30 0.63
C GLY A 195 -18.20 -20.39 -0.71
N GLY A 196 -18.85 -21.53 -0.95
CA GLY A 196 -19.59 -21.76 -2.19
C GLY A 196 -18.69 -22.17 -3.36
N ASN A 197 -19.25 -22.13 -4.58
CA ASN A 197 -18.51 -22.48 -5.79
C ASN A 197 -17.52 -21.34 -6.13
N PHE A 198 -16.26 -21.68 -6.31
CA PHE A 198 -15.19 -20.71 -6.60
C PHE A 198 -15.46 -19.93 -7.89
N GLU A 199 -15.97 -20.60 -8.94
CA GLU A 199 -16.24 -19.98 -10.24
C GLU A 199 -17.38 -18.95 -10.16
N ASP A 200 -18.43 -19.26 -9.40
CA ASP A 200 -19.57 -18.33 -9.19
C ASP A 200 -19.14 -17.08 -8.42
N VAL A 201 -18.35 -17.27 -7.37
CA VAL A 201 -17.82 -16.17 -6.57
C VAL A 201 -16.85 -15.32 -7.40
N MET A 202 -15.96 -15.95 -8.18
CA MET A 202 -15.05 -15.26 -9.09
C MET A 202 -15.84 -14.47 -10.15
N ALA A 203 -16.85 -15.06 -10.77
CA ALA A 203 -17.71 -14.39 -11.75
C ALA A 203 -18.39 -13.14 -11.16
N ALA A 204 -18.84 -13.20 -9.89
CA ALA A 204 -19.38 -12.04 -9.19
C ALA A 204 -18.33 -10.93 -8.96
N PHE A 205 -17.07 -11.26 -8.76
CA PHE A 205 -15.98 -10.27 -8.69
C PHE A 205 -15.69 -9.65 -10.06
N VAL A 206 -15.66 -10.44 -11.11
CA VAL A 206 -15.46 -9.96 -12.50
C VAL A 206 -16.62 -9.05 -12.93
N ALA A 207 -17.86 -9.41 -12.63
CA ALA A 207 -19.04 -8.62 -12.97
C ALA A 207 -19.07 -7.20 -12.35
N ARG A 208 -18.27 -6.94 -11.32
CA ARG A 208 -18.10 -5.60 -10.74
C ARG A 208 -17.32 -4.65 -11.63
N GLN A 209 -16.61 -5.18 -12.60
CA GLN A 209 -15.74 -4.47 -13.56
C GLN A 209 -16.08 -4.94 -14.98
N PRO A 210 -17.25 -4.57 -15.54
CA PRO A 210 -17.56 -4.89 -16.92
C PRO A 210 -16.56 -4.13 -17.82
N ILE A 211 -15.66 -4.87 -18.44
CA ILE A 211 -14.71 -4.39 -19.45
C ILE A 211 -15.08 -5.04 -20.76
#